data_1b6135e691c9c61e2ea8e53a386cffef
#
_entry.id   1b6135e691c9c61e2ea8e53a386cffef
#
_cell.length_a   1.000
_cell.length_b   1.000
_cell.length_c   1.000
_cell.angle_alpha   90.00
_cell.angle_beta   90.00
_cell.angle_gamma   90.00
#
_symmetry.space_group_name_H-M   'P 1'
#
loop_
_entity.id
_entity.type
_entity.pdbx_description
1 polymer ?
#
loop_
_entity_poly.entity_id
_entity_poly.type
_entity_poly.pdbx_seq_one_letter_code
_entity_poly.pdbx_strand_id
1 'polypeptide(L)' 'MYTIITRNNCKYCDLAKAAMKTAGVSFTTYNIEEGSSKWVLSLLKEANIKTVPQVFATDGKLVGGWREL' A
#
# COMPACT_ATOMS: atom_id res chain seq x y z
N MET A 1 -11.86 -5.92 -0.89
CA MET A 1 -10.65 -5.65 -1.69
C MET A 1 -9.60 -5.00 -0.81
N TYR A 2 -8.38 -5.49 -0.87
CA TYR A 2 -7.26 -4.90 -0.14
C TYR A 2 -6.77 -3.64 -0.85
N THR A 3 -6.12 -2.76 -0.10
CA THR A 3 -5.53 -1.54 -0.66
C THR A 3 -4.04 -1.52 -0.36
N ILE A 4 -3.23 -1.24 -1.37
CA ILE A 4 -1.78 -1.13 -1.23
C ILE A 4 -1.36 0.29 -1.59
N ILE A 5 -0.70 0.96 -0.66
CA ILE A 5 -0.11 2.27 -0.89
C ILE A 5 1.32 2.07 -1.37
N THR A 6 1.64 2.63 -2.53
CA THR A 6 2.92 2.41 -3.20
C THR A 6 3.57 3.72 -3.62
N ARG A 7 4.78 3.60 -4.18
CA ARG A 7 5.47 4.70 -4.87
C ARG A 7 6.27 4.13 -6.04
N ASN A 8 6.81 5.01 -6.90
CA ASN A 8 7.68 4.59 -8.00
C ASN A 8 8.99 4.04 -7.46
N ASN A 9 9.60 3.12 -8.22
CA ASN A 9 10.90 2.53 -7.89
C ASN A 9 10.96 1.93 -6.49
N CYS A 10 9.89 1.24 -6.10
CA CYS A 10 9.80 0.62 -4.79
C CYS A 10 9.80 -0.91 -4.94
N LYS A 11 10.94 -1.53 -4.62
CA LYS A 11 11.10 -2.98 -4.71
C LYS A 11 10.10 -3.72 -3.82
N TYR A 12 9.95 -3.27 -2.59
CA TYR A 12 9.05 -3.93 -1.64
C TYR A 12 7.58 -3.74 -2.00
N CYS A 13 7.25 -2.63 -2.67
CA CYS A 13 5.89 -2.44 -3.21
C CYS A 13 5.59 -3.49 -4.28
N ASP A 14 6.54 -3.75 -5.16
CA ASP A 14 6.39 -4.78 -6.20
C ASP A 14 6.28 -6.17 -5.59
N LEU A 15 7.07 -6.47 -4.57
CA LEU A 15 6.99 -7.74 -3.85
C LEU A 15 5.63 -7.91 -3.16
N ALA A 16 5.11 -6.86 -2.55
CA ALA A 16 3.80 -6.90 -1.91
C ALA A 16 2.70 -7.19 -2.92
N LYS A 17 2.73 -6.52 -4.07
CA LYS A 17 1.76 -6.77 -5.16
C LYS A 17 1.85 -8.20 -5.65
N ALA A 18 3.06 -8.71 -5.86
CA ALA A 18 3.26 -10.08 -6.32
C ALA A 18 2.74 -11.10 -5.29
N ALA A 19 2.98 -10.87 -4.01
CA ALA A 19 2.50 -11.75 -2.94
C ALA A 19 0.98 -11.80 -2.91
N MET A 20 0.32 -10.65 -3.07
CA MET A 20 -1.15 -10.59 -3.09
C MET A 20 -1.72 -11.33 -4.30
N LYS A 21 -1.10 -11.18 -5.47
CA LYS A 21 -1.51 -11.90 -6.68
C LYS A 21 -1.37 -13.42 -6.50
N THR A 22 -0.26 -13.85 -5.93
CA THR A 22 -0.01 -15.27 -5.67
C THR A 22 -1.04 -15.85 -4.70
N ALA A 23 -1.44 -15.07 -3.70
CA ALA A 23 -2.46 -15.47 -2.74
C ALA A 23 -3.88 -15.44 -3.33
N GLY A 24 -4.06 -14.96 -4.55
CA GLY A 24 -5.38 -14.86 -5.17
C GLY A 24 -6.27 -13.78 -4.57
N VAL A 25 -5.69 -12.77 -3.95
CA VAL A 25 -6.41 -11.70 -3.27
C VAL A 25 -6.56 -10.51 -4.21
N SER A 26 -7.77 -9.97 -4.31
CA SER A 26 -8.04 -8.75 -5.06
C SER A 26 -7.53 -7.52 -4.29
N PHE A 27 -6.89 -6.59 -4.99
CA PHE A 27 -6.39 -5.38 -4.36
C PHE A 27 -6.39 -4.20 -5.32
N THR A 28 -6.40 -3.00 -4.75
CA THR A 28 -6.25 -1.73 -5.46
C THR A 28 -4.95 -1.08 -5.00
N THR A 29 -4.26 -0.39 -5.90
CA THR A 29 -3.03 0.33 -5.56
C THR A 29 -3.23 1.83 -5.68
N TYR A 30 -2.60 2.58 -4.77
CA TYR A 30 -2.51 4.03 -4.84
C TYR A 30 -1.04 4.41 -4.80
N ASN A 31 -0.55 5.03 -5.86
CA ASN A 31 0.83 5.49 -5.95
C ASN A 31 0.90 6.93 -5.46
N ILE A 32 1.64 7.16 -4.37
CA ILE A 32 1.70 8.49 -3.73
C ILE A 32 2.38 9.55 -4.59
N GLU A 33 3.07 9.14 -5.65
CA GLU A 33 3.71 10.06 -6.59
C GLU A 33 2.78 10.49 -7.71
N GLU A 34 1.62 9.86 -7.87
CA GLU A 34 0.60 10.28 -8.83
C GLU A 34 -0.22 11.43 -8.24
N GLY A 35 -0.50 12.45 -9.07
CA GLY A 35 -1.24 13.62 -8.63
C GLY A 35 -2.59 13.31 -8.02
N SER A 36 -3.31 12.34 -8.59
CA SER A 36 -4.63 11.93 -8.10
C SER A 36 -4.60 11.21 -6.75
N SER A 37 -3.43 10.75 -6.31
CA SER A 37 -3.27 10.00 -5.06
C SER A 37 -2.49 10.76 -4.00
N LYS A 38 -2.18 12.03 -4.20
CA LYS A 38 -1.41 12.82 -3.24
C LYS A 38 -2.11 13.00 -1.89
N TRP A 39 -3.45 12.94 -1.88
CA TRP A 39 -4.21 13.00 -0.64
C TRP A 39 -3.85 11.86 0.32
N VAL A 40 -3.44 10.71 -0.22
CA VAL A 40 -3.02 9.57 0.58
C VAL A 40 -1.76 9.90 1.37
N LEU A 41 -0.85 10.67 0.76
CA LEU A 41 0.38 11.09 1.43
C LEU A 41 0.09 11.90 2.70
N SER A 42 -0.91 12.79 2.64
CA SER A 42 -1.33 13.57 3.80
C SER A 42 -1.87 12.66 4.91
N LEU A 43 -2.67 11.66 4.55
CA LEU A 43 -3.20 10.70 5.53
C LEU A 43 -2.06 9.91 6.19
N LEU A 44 -1.08 9.48 5.41
CA LEU A 44 0.06 8.73 5.95
C LEU A 44 0.88 9.59 6.92
N LYS A 45 1.06 10.86 6.60
CA LYS A 45 1.77 11.79 7.48
C LYS A 45 1.04 11.99 8.80
N GLU A 46 -0.27 12.16 8.77
CA GLU A 46 -1.08 12.32 9.98
C GLU A 46 -1.05 11.06 10.84
N ALA A 47 -1.05 9.89 10.22
CA ALA A 47 -0.96 8.62 10.93
C ALA A 47 0.48 8.27 11.36
N ASN A 48 1.44 9.15 11.05
CA ASN A 48 2.86 8.94 11.33
C ASN A 48 3.44 7.69 10.64
N ILE A 49 2.91 7.36 9.47
CA ILE A 49 3.38 6.25 8.65
C ILE A 49 4.37 6.81 7.64
N LYS A 50 5.61 6.35 7.68
CA LYS A 50 6.71 6.93 6.91
C LYS A 50 7.26 6.03 5.80
N THR A 51 6.77 4.81 5.71
CA THR A 51 7.31 3.83 4.77
C THR A 51 6.24 3.29 3.84
N VAL A 52 6.66 2.83 2.67
CA VAL A 52 5.84 2.09 1.73
C VAL A 52 6.54 0.78 1.40
N PRO A 53 5.82 -0.29 1.06
CA PRO A 53 4.37 -0.34 0.89
C PRO A 53 3.61 -0.31 2.22
N GLN A 54 2.35 0.11 2.18
CA GLN A 54 1.42 -0.04 3.29
C GLN A 54 0.17 -0.73 2.78
N VAL A 55 -0.25 -1.78 3.47
CA VAL A 55 -1.36 -2.62 3.06
C VAL A 55 -2.52 -2.47 4.03
N PHE A 56 -3.70 -2.20 3.51
CA PHE A 56 -4.93 -2.10 4.29
C PHE A 56 -5.87 -3.22 3.88
N ALA A 57 -6.49 -3.86 4.85
CA ALA A 57 -7.46 -4.92 4.62
C ALA A 57 -8.78 -4.36 4.10
N THR A 58 -9.68 -5.25 3.69
CA THR A 58 -11.00 -4.90 3.14
C THR A 58 -11.83 -4.04 4.10
N ASP A 59 -11.67 -4.23 5.40
CA ASP A 59 -12.38 -3.47 6.43
C ASP A 59 -11.70 -2.14 6.79
N GLY A 60 -10.62 -1.79 6.10
CA GLY A 60 -9.89 -0.56 6.32
C GLY A 60 -8.79 -0.65 7.37
N LYS A 61 -8.62 -1.79 8.03
CA LYS A 61 -7.58 -1.95 9.03
C LYS A 61 -6.20 -2.08 8.39
N LEU A 62 -5.20 -1.46 8.99
CA LEU A 62 -3.83 -1.56 8.53
C LEU A 62 -3.28 -2.96 8.80
N VAL A 63 -2.86 -3.63 7.73
CA VAL A 63 -2.13 -4.90 7.84
C VAL A 63 -0.67 -4.66 8.17
N GLY A 64 -0.08 -3.65 7.54
CA GLY A 64 1.32 -3.30 7.72
C GLY A 64 2.06 -3.15 6.42
N GLY A 65 3.40 -3.16 6.49
CA GLY A 65 4.26 -3.11 5.33
C GLY A 65 4.56 -4.50 4.77
N TRP A 66 5.63 -4.58 3.97
CA TRP A 66 6.03 -5.85 3.36
C TRP A 66 6.26 -6.97 4.36
N ARG A 67 6.87 -6.65 5.51
CA ARG A 67 7.23 -7.66 6.51
C ARG A 67 6.05 -8.32 7.19
N GLU A 68 4.91 -7.67 7.19
CA GLU A 68 3.69 -8.15 7.85
C GLU A 68 2.79 -8.98 6.94
N LEU A 69 3.17 -9.12 5.69
CA LEU A 69 2.40 -9.90 4.70
C LEU A 69 2.66 -11.40 4.79
#